data_b560f68bd251c2faecd586a35d232207
#
_entry.id   b560f68bd251c2faecd586a35d232207
#
_cell.length_a   1.000
_cell.length_b   1.000
_cell.length_c   1.000
_cell.angle_alpha   90.00
_cell.angle_beta   90.00
_cell.angle_gamma   90.00
#
_symmetry.space_group_name_H-M   'P 1'
#
loop_
_entity.id
_entity.type
_entity.pdbx_description
1 polymer ?
#
loop_
_entity_poly.entity_id
_entity_poly.type
_entity_poly.pdbx_seq_one_letter_code
_entity_poly.pdbx_strand_id
1 'polypeptide(L)'
;NAAIYGTIYNVAPKVYGGSSYGEGACAADQVVVGLMMGWNPMSVGFKCNVLNSDLTISPIASKTANYAYCPDGMVAVGMAFIISNGNRAGLICNTPPGLSGTDVETKYVSVNNSPILIDKPAAQAYWGGGVMRCNAGDIMVGWRVWSGGWLDGLAPRCAPFTKFTITYNVNSGGGTAPSTQQQSGPNASINLSSTYTGTRTGFTLSGWNTQANGLGTNYAAGATITPTANLILYAKWTSTITYNGNTNSGGTVPDPTVAVSSAAITKLANNSGNLVK
;
A
#
# COMPACT_ATOMS: atom_id res chain seq x y z
N ASN A 1 1.17 18.52 -3.67
CA ASN A 1 1.74 17.17 -3.63
C ASN A 1 0.60 16.15 -3.62
N ALA A 2 0.77 15.04 -4.34
CA ALA A 2 -0.18 13.93 -4.31
C ALA A 2 -0.12 13.26 -2.94
N ALA A 3 -1.25 12.75 -2.46
CA ALA A 3 -1.29 11.98 -1.22
C ALA A 3 -0.43 10.72 -1.36
N ILE A 4 0.42 10.47 -0.37
CA ILE A 4 1.32 9.32 -0.34
C ILE A 4 0.75 8.13 0.44
N TYR A 5 -0.45 8.27 0.95
CA TYR A 5 -1.18 7.23 1.68
C TYR A 5 -2.64 7.17 1.22
N GLY A 6 -3.30 6.05 1.49
CA GLY A 6 -4.70 5.82 1.12
C GLY A 6 -5.70 6.52 2.04
N THR A 7 -6.94 6.06 2.01
CA THR A 7 -8.02 6.64 2.82
C THR A 7 -7.74 6.49 4.31
N ILE A 8 -7.87 7.59 5.05
CA ILE A 8 -7.67 7.62 6.51
C ILE A 8 -8.81 6.86 7.20
N TYR A 9 -8.46 5.97 8.11
CA TYR A 9 -9.41 5.28 8.99
C TYR A 9 -9.05 5.48 10.46
N ASN A 10 -10.02 5.25 11.33
CA ASN A 10 -9.89 5.44 12.77
C ASN A 10 -9.66 4.08 13.47
N VAL A 11 -8.62 4.00 14.28
CA VAL A 11 -8.43 2.86 15.21
C VAL A 11 -9.31 3.05 16.43
N ALA A 12 -9.82 1.97 17.01
CA ALA A 12 -10.63 2.03 18.23
C ALA A 12 -9.85 2.71 19.38
N PRO A 13 -10.45 3.68 20.08
CA PRO A 13 -9.78 4.39 21.15
C PRO A 13 -9.63 3.55 22.41
N LYS A 14 -8.63 3.89 23.21
CA LYS A 14 -8.51 3.51 24.62
C LYS A 14 -8.85 4.74 25.45
N VAL A 15 -10.08 4.84 25.90
CA VAL A 15 -10.63 6.00 26.63
C VAL A 15 -11.17 5.60 27.99
N TYR A 16 -11.10 6.52 28.94
CA TYR A 16 -11.70 6.44 30.25
C TYR A 16 -12.54 7.70 30.50
N GLY A 17 -13.77 7.72 29.98
CA GLY A 17 -14.63 8.90 30.04
C GLY A 17 -14.27 9.95 28.97
N GLY A 18 -14.55 11.21 29.28
CA GLY A 18 -14.30 12.34 28.40
C GLY A 18 -15.48 12.70 27.50
N SER A 19 -15.89 13.96 27.59
CA SER A 19 -17.03 14.52 26.82
C SER A 19 -16.57 15.35 25.61
N SER A 20 -15.35 15.86 25.63
CA SER A 20 -14.78 16.64 24.54
C SER A 20 -13.97 15.76 23.61
N TYR A 21 -14.14 15.98 22.32
CA TYR A 21 -13.48 15.21 21.27
C TYR A 21 -12.77 16.15 20.30
N GLY A 22 -11.55 15.83 19.95
CA GLY A 22 -10.78 16.52 18.94
C GLY A 22 -10.03 15.54 18.05
N GLU A 23 -9.82 15.91 16.82
CA GLU A 23 -9.00 15.11 15.89
C GLU A 23 -8.13 16.00 15.00
N GLY A 24 -7.05 15.43 14.52
CA GLY A 24 -6.14 16.05 13.57
C GLY A 24 -5.55 15.04 12.62
N ALA A 25 -4.97 15.54 11.55
CA ALA A 25 -4.20 14.75 10.61
C ALA A 25 -3.02 15.56 10.07
N CYS A 26 -1.96 14.87 9.66
CA CYS A 26 -0.86 15.46 8.91
C CYS A 26 -1.31 15.85 7.49
N ALA A 27 -0.56 16.72 6.84
CA ALA A 27 -0.77 17.03 5.42
C ALA A 27 -0.63 15.77 4.55
N ALA A 28 -1.15 15.82 3.33
CA ALA A 28 -1.27 14.66 2.45
C ALA A 28 0.07 13.95 2.10
N ASP A 29 1.19 14.65 2.22
CA ASP A 29 2.54 14.13 2.01
C ASP A 29 3.32 13.91 3.32
N GLN A 30 2.63 13.96 4.46
CA GLN A 30 3.27 13.91 5.77
C GLN A 30 2.70 12.77 6.63
N VAL A 31 3.53 12.29 7.53
CA VAL A 31 3.23 11.22 8.48
C VAL A 31 3.61 11.63 9.89
N VAL A 32 3.01 11.02 10.90
CA VAL A 32 3.34 11.29 12.29
C VAL A 32 4.71 10.70 12.62
N VAL A 33 5.57 11.53 13.21
CA VAL A 33 6.92 11.15 13.64
C VAL A 33 7.24 11.57 15.09
N GLY A 34 6.36 12.34 15.73
CA GLY A 34 6.57 12.81 17.09
C GLY A 34 5.28 13.07 17.85
N LEU A 35 5.33 12.96 19.17
CA LEU A 35 4.25 13.17 20.12
C LEU A 35 4.73 14.03 21.27
N MET A 36 3.93 15.03 21.64
CA MET A 36 4.12 15.85 22.83
C MET A 36 2.83 15.91 23.65
N MET A 37 2.97 16.00 24.96
CA MET A 37 1.87 16.35 25.85
C MET A 37 2.26 17.63 26.60
N GLY A 38 1.37 18.61 26.62
CA GLY A 38 1.67 19.92 27.22
C GLY A 38 1.37 20.01 28.71
N TRP A 39 1.60 21.18 29.29
CA TRP A 39 1.37 21.50 30.70
C TRP A 39 -0.10 21.44 31.09
N ASN A 40 -0.98 21.82 30.16
CA ASN A 40 -2.40 21.63 30.34
C ASN A 40 -2.74 20.17 30.04
N PRO A 41 -3.40 19.44 30.95
CA PRO A 41 -3.72 18.03 30.77
C PRO A 41 -4.55 17.71 29.50
N MET A 42 -5.03 18.74 28.82
CA MET A 42 -5.79 18.61 27.57
C MET A 42 -4.96 18.90 26.32
N SER A 43 -3.71 19.35 26.44
CA SER A 43 -2.89 19.67 25.27
C SER A 43 -2.05 18.50 24.84
N VAL A 44 -2.34 17.99 23.65
CA VAL A 44 -1.56 16.96 22.96
C VAL A 44 -1.14 17.53 21.62
N GLY A 45 0.15 17.45 21.32
CA GLY A 45 0.71 17.89 20.06
C GLY A 45 1.37 16.72 19.32
N PHE A 46 1.22 16.74 18.01
CA PHE A 46 1.87 15.77 17.14
C PHE A 46 2.79 16.48 16.16
N LYS A 47 3.90 15.87 15.86
CA LYS A 47 4.83 16.33 14.85
C LYS A 47 4.64 15.49 13.60
N CYS A 48 4.37 16.16 12.49
CA CYS A 48 4.34 15.55 11.18
C CYS A 48 5.66 15.81 10.44
N ASN A 49 6.06 14.91 9.57
CA ASN A 49 7.21 15.09 8.71
C ASN A 49 6.95 14.53 7.32
N VAL A 50 7.66 15.06 6.34
CA VAL A 50 7.49 14.69 4.94
C VAL A 50 8.01 13.28 4.72
N LEU A 51 7.17 12.46 4.08
CA LEU A 51 7.54 11.17 3.53
C LEU A 51 7.82 11.35 2.03
N ASN A 52 9.04 11.07 1.62
CA ASN A 52 9.48 11.23 0.25
C ASN A 52 8.87 10.15 -0.67
N SER A 53 8.90 10.36 -1.97
CA SER A 53 8.36 9.41 -2.96
C SER A 53 9.10 8.06 -2.99
N ASP A 54 10.37 8.04 -2.56
CA ASP A 54 11.18 6.83 -2.38
C ASP A 54 10.94 6.12 -1.04
N LEU A 55 9.96 6.59 -0.26
CA LEU A 55 9.56 6.10 1.07
C LEU A 55 10.58 6.39 2.19
N THR A 56 11.54 7.25 1.95
CA THR A 56 12.41 7.74 3.02
C THR A 56 11.74 8.88 3.80
N ILE A 57 12.08 9.03 5.06
CA ILE A 57 11.66 10.16 5.88
C ILE A 57 12.74 11.23 5.85
N SER A 58 12.34 12.45 5.51
CA SER A 58 13.23 13.60 5.62
C SER A 58 13.75 13.72 7.06
N PRO A 59 15.04 14.02 7.27
CA PRO A 59 15.56 14.25 8.62
C PRO A 59 14.77 15.35 9.34
N ILE A 60 14.49 15.14 10.62
CA ILE A 60 13.83 16.16 11.45
C ILE A 60 14.87 17.24 11.76
N ALA A 61 14.74 18.40 11.09
CA ALA A 61 15.73 19.49 11.14
C ALA A 61 16.01 20.02 12.56
N SER A 62 15.00 19.97 13.46
CA SER A 62 15.19 20.27 14.87
C SER A 62 14.23 19.44 15.72
N LYS A 63 14.76 18.64 16.64
CA LYS A 63 14.00 17.89 17.64
C LYS A 63 13.78 18.76 18.87
N THR A 64 12.52 19.03 19.19
CA THR A 64 12.16 19.76 20.41
C THR A 64 12.24 18.81 21.61
N ALA A 65 12.87 19.24 22.71
CA ALA A 65 13.20 18.37 23.86
C ALA A 65 12.01 17.64 24.49
N ASN A 66 10.81 18.19 24.37
CA ASN A 66 9.60 17.65 25.01
C ASN A 66 8.76 16.74 24.08
N TYR A 67 9.27 16.39 22.91
CA TYR A 67 8.61 15.45 22.00
C TYR A 67 9.25 14.06 22.10
N ALA A 68 8.42 13.03 22.16
CA ALA A 68 8.83 11.66 21.90
C ALA A 68 8.85 11.45 20.37
N TYR A 69 10.03 11.38 19.78
CA TYR A 69 10.18 11.17 18.34
C TYR A 69 10.45 9.72 18.00
N CYS A 70 9.92 9.26 16.90
CA CYS A 70 10.41 8.04 16.26
C CYS A 70 11.92 8.15 15.99
N PRO A 71 12.68 7.06 16.06
CA PRO A 71 14.06 7.02 15.58
C PRO A 71 14.15 7.53 14.14
N ASP A 72 15.33 8.06 13.77
CA ASP A 72 15.54 8.58 12.42
C ASP A 72 15.30 7.49 11.37
N GLY A 73 14.60 7.84 10.31
CA GLY A 73 14.17 6.92 9.25
C GLY A 73 12.92 6.10 9.58
N MET A 74 12.34 6.24 10.77
CA MET A 74 11.11 5.54 11.16
C MET A 74 9.89 6.45 11.16
N VAL A 75 8.71 5.84 11.01
CA VAL A 75 7.39 6.48 11.06
C VAL A 75 6.55 5.86 12.17
N ALA A 76 5.59 6.62 12.70
CA ALA A 76 4.64 6.07 13.65
C ALA A 76 3.66 5.11 12.93
N VAL A 77 3.49 3.95 13.52
CA VAL A 77 2.54 2.90 13.10
C VAL A 77 1.50 2.63 14.20
N GLY A 78 1.53 3.42 15.25
CA GLY A 78 0.61 3.34 16.37
C GLY A 78 1.06 4.18 17.54
N MET A 79 0.35 4.04 18.67
CA MET A 79 0.67 4.68 19.93
C MET A 79 0.32 3.79 21.11
N ALA A 80 0.99 4.04 22.23
CA ALA A 80 0.66 3.48 23.52
C ALA A 80 0.21 4.61 24.45
N PHE A 81 -0.87 4.38 25.18
CA PHE A 81 -1.42 5.34 26.14
C PHE A 81 -1.69 4.65 27.47
N ILE A 82 -1.23 5.26 28.55
CA ILE A 82 -1.41 4.76 29.92
C ILE A 82 -2.18 5.81 30.70
N ILE A 83 -3.36 5.43 31.19
CA ILE A 83 -4.19 6.27 32.04
C ILE A 83 -3.80 6.00 33.48
N SER A 84 -3.22 7.02 34.12
CA SER A 84 -2.79 6.97 35.54
C SER A 84 -2.75 8.39 36.09
N ASN A 85 -2.38 8.56 37.38
CA ASN A 85 -2.02 9.88 37.92
C ASN A 85 -0.81 10.44 37.16
N GLY A 86 -1.05 11.23 36.10
CA GLY A 86 -0.05 11.70 35.16
C GLY A 86 0.00 10.87 33.87
N ASN A 87 -1.06 10.95 33.09
CA ASN A 87 -1.20 10.25 31.82
C ASN A 87 0.10 10.25 30.99
N ARG A 88 0.40 9.15 30.38
CA ARG A 88 1.64 8.91 29.62
C ARG A 88 1.33 8.35 28.25
N ALA A 89 2.01 8.87 27.26
CA ALA A 89 1.86 8.37 25.89
C ALA A 89 3.19 8.27 25.16
N GLY A 90 3.33 7.30 24.29
CA GLY A 90 4.44 7.10 23.39
C GLY A 90 3.98 6.66 22.01
N LEU A 91 4.87 6.76 21.03
CA LEU A 91 4.63 6.25 19.68
C LEU A 91 5.21 4.86 19.53
N ILE A 92 4.57 4.09 18.66
CA ILE A 92 5.11 2.83 18.12
C ILE A 92 5.58 3.14 16.72
N CYS A 93 6.84 2.88 16.42
CA CYS A 93 7.50 3.27 15.18
C CYS A 93 8.00 2.04 14.42
N ASN A 94 8.02 2.14 13.10
CA ASN A 94 8.58 1.11 12.23
C ASN A 94 9.26 1.75 11.01
N THR A 95 10.10 0.98 10.34
CA THR A 95 10.89 1.46 9.19
C THR A 95 10.13 1.20 7.88
N PRO A 96 9.84 2.23 7.04
CA PRO A 96 9.41 2.02 5.67
C PRO A 96 10.62 1.60 4.79
N PRO A 97 10.43 0.97 3.64
CA PRO A 97 9.17 0.55 3.06
C PRO A 97 8.69 -0.81 3.62
N GLY A 98 7.38 -1.03 3.51
CA GLY A 98 6.77 -2.31 3.86
C GLY A 98 6.52 -2.54 5.35
N LEU A 99 7.09 -1.71 6.25
CA LEU A 99 6.85 -1.74 7.70
C LEU A 99 7.02 -3.15 8.30
N SER A 100 7.98 -3.91 7.78
CA SER A 100 8.27 -5.30 8.16
C SER A 100 9.36 -5.42 9.24
N GLY A 101 9.94 -4.31 9.66
CA GLY A 101 10.92 -4.25 10.73
C GLY A 101 10.29 -4.51 12.11
N THR A 102 11.13 -4.67 13.12
CA THR A 102 10.68 -4.73 14.52
C THR A 102 10.13 -3.38 14.95
N ASP A 103 8.96 -3.36 15.58
CA ASP A 103 8.39 -2.15 16.16
C ASP A 103 9.30 -1.63 17.29
N VAL A 104 9.54 -0.32 17.27
CA VAL A 104 10.29 0.38 18.31
C VAL A 104 9.34 1.34 19.02
N GLU A 105 9.21 1.20 20.34
CA GLU A 105 8.48 2.18 21.14
C GLU A 105 9.41 3.36 21.49
N THR A 106 8.87 4.58 21.37
CA THR A 106 9.59 5.79 21.81
C THR A 106 9.66 5.86 23.33
N LYS A 107 10.43 6.81 23.86
CA LYS A 107 10.21 7.29 25.22
C LYS A 107 8.78 7.81 25.36
N TYR A 108 8.25 7.76 26.58
CA TYR A 108 6.90 8.23 26.88
C TYR A 108 6.96 9.69 27.36
N VAL A 109 6.01 10.48 26.89
CA VAL A 109 5.75 11.80 27.42
C VAL A 109 4.82 11.65 28.62
N SER A 110 5.18 12.24 29.76
CA SER A 110 4.37 12.23 30.97
C SER A 110 3.86 13.64 31.29
N VAL A 111 2.62 13.74 31.76
CA VAL A 111 1.98 14.99 32.18
C VAL A 111 1.93 15.05 33.69
N ASN A 112 3.05 15.27 34.35
CA ASN A 112 3.11 15.59 35.76
C ASN A 112 3.81 16.95 35.94
N ASN A 113 3.06 18.04 35.99
CA ASN A 113 3.53 19.41 36.22
C ASN A 113 4.62 19.95 35.26
N SER A 114 5.21 19.10 34.44
CA SER A 114 6.13 19.45 33.35
C SER A 114 6.16 18.28 32.36
N PRO A 115 6.06 18.52 31.06
CA PRO A 115 6.21 17.44 30.08
C PRO A 115 7.66 16.93 30.13
N ILE A 116 7.84 15.68 30.51
CA ILE A 116 9.13 15.00 30.57
C ILE A 116 9.09 13.72 29.75
N LEU A 117 10.24 13.39 29.17
CA LEU A 117 10.42 12.10 28.51
C LEU A 117 10.89 11.07 29.54
N ILE A 118 10.16 9.99 29.67
CA ILE A 118 10.48 8.86 30.54
C ILE A 118 10.64 7.59 29.71
N ASP A 119 11.39 6.65 30.25
CA ASP A 119 11.45 5.31 29.67
C ASP A 119 10.10 4.61 29.81
N LYS A 120 9.86 3.59 28.98
CA LYS A 120 8.63 2.80 29.04
C LYS A 120 8.35 2.39 30.47
N PRO A 121 7.21 2.82 31.07
CA PRO A 121 6.86 2.39 32.41
C PRO A 121 6.67 0.88 32.44
N ALA A 122 7.20 0.22 33.47
CA ALA A 122 6.82 -1.15 33.75
C ALA A 122 5.29 -1.25 33.81
N ALA A 123 4.72 -2.25 33.14
CA ALA A 123 3.28 -2.37 32.88
C ALA A 123 2.45 -2.28 34.18
N GLN A 124 2.01 -1.09 34.52
CA GLN A 124 1.00 -0.84 35.54
C GLN A 124 -0.05 0.09 34.97
N ALA A 125 -1.03 -0.50 34.28
CA ALA A 125 -2.25 0.20 33.91
C ALA A 125 -3.14 0.31 35.16
N TYR A 126 -3.12 1.46 35.80
CA TYR A 126 -3.97 1.67 37.00
C TYR A 126 -5.46 1.85 36.66
N TRP A 127 -5.80 2.37 35.49
CA TRP A 127 -7.18 2.73 35.12
C TRP A 127 -7.58 2.34 33.72
N GLY A 128 -6.69 1.83 32.96
CA GLY A 128 -6.89 1.52 31.55
C GLY A 128 -5.72 2.01 30.68
N GLY A 129 -5.88 1.92 29.42
CA GLY A 129 -4.82 2.22 28.45
C GLY A 129 -4.47 0.99 27.62
N GLY A 130 -3.47 1.11 26.82
CA GLY A 130 -2.98 0.01 26.00
C GLY A 130 -2.30 0.49 24.72
N VAL A 131 -1.91 -0.48 23.94
CA VAL A 131 -1.32 -0.27 22.63
C VAL A 131 -2.43 -0.20 21.59
N MET A 132 -2.37 0.81 20.75
CA MET A 132 -3.25 0.99 19.60
C MET A 132 -2.37 1.09 18.35
N ARG A 133 -2.51 0.13 17.47
CA ARG A 133 -1.68 0.01 16.28
C ARG A 133 -2.52 0.13 15.02
N CYS A 134 -1.98 0.76 13.99
CA CYS A 134 -2.51 0.66 12.64
C CYS A 134 -2.50 -0.81 12.17
N ASN A 135 -3.30 -1.14 11.17
CA ASN A 135 -3.23 -2.47 10.55
C ASN A 135 -1.82 -2.74 10.02
N ALA A 136 -1.47 -4.00 9.83
CA ALA A 136 -0.17 -4.36 9.29
C ALA A 136 0.04 -3.69 7.91
N GLY A 137 1.17 -3.02 7.75
CA GLY A 137 1.50 -2.29 6.53
C GLY A 137 0.95 -0.86 6.45
N ASP A 138 0.21 -0.39 7.47
CA ASP A 138 -0.36 0.95 7.51
C ASP A 138 0.43 1.88 8.45
N ILE A 139 0.32 3.17 8.22
CA ILE A 139 1.03 4.23 8.96
C ILE A 139 0.05 5.15 9.68
N MET A 140 0.55 5.77 10.76
CA MET A 140 -0.18 6.80 11.48
C MET A 140 -0.03 8.14 10.76
N VAL A 141 -1.17 8.71 10.36
CA VAL A 141 -1.27 9.98 9.64
C VAL A 141 -2.04 11.04 10.41
N GLY A 142 -2.53 10.70 11.60
CA GLY A 142 -3.28 11.62 12.43
C GLY A 142 -3.61 11.01 13.78
N TRP A 143 -4.45 11.69 14.52
CA TRP A 143 -4.80 11.36 15.90
C TRP A 143 -6.22 11.78 16.27
N ARG A 144 -6.70 11.18 17.33
CA ARG A 144 -7.92 11.58 18.02
C ARG A 144 -7.66 11.71 19.52
N VAL A 145 -8.31 12.65 20.16
CA VAL A 145 -8.14 13.00 21.58
C VAL A 145 -9.50 13.10 22.25
N TRP A 146 -9.63 12.56 23.43
CA TRP A 146 -10.78 12.72 24.31
C TRP A 146 -10.34 13.39 25.60
N SER A 147 -11.12 14.33 26.08
CA SER A 147 -10.87 15.04 27.34
C SER A 147 -12.16 15.46 28.04
N GLY A 148 -12.17 15.44 29.36
CA GLY A 148 -13.28 15.85 30.22
C GLY A 148 -12.82 16.65 31.44
N GLY A 149 -11.80 17.47 31.28
CA GLY A 149 -11.04 18.13 32.36
C GLY A 149 -9.62 17.60 32.47
N TRP A 150 -9.41 16.38 31.98
CA TRP A 150 -8.14 15.69 31.84
C TRP A 150 -8.05 15.04 30.46
N LEU A 151 -6.88 14.55 30.09
CA LEU A 151 -6.72 13.71 28.90
C LEU A 151 -7.26 12.32 29.22
N ASP A 152 -8.42 11.99 28.66
CA ASP A 152 -9.14 10.74 28.94
C ASP A 152 -8.88 9.65 27.90
N GLY A 153 -8.33 10.01 26.76
CA GLY A 153 -8.01 9.03 25.74
C GLY A 153 -7.28 9.60 24.53
N LEU A 154 -6.57 8.72 23.87
CA LEU A 154 -5.89 8.95 22.59
C LEU A 154 -6.20 7.79 21.65
N ALA A 155 -6.19 8.05 20.34
CA ALA A 155 -6.19 7.01 19.34
C ALA A 155 -5.52 7.46 18.04
N PRO A 156 -4.81 6.58 17.32
CA PRO A 156 -4.27 6.90 16.02
C PRO A 156 -5.36 6.98 14.95
N ARG A 157 -5.13 7.83 13.97
CA ARG A 157 -5.76 7.78 12.65
C ARG A 157 -4.73 7.24 11.69
N CYS A 158 -5.09 6.19 10.98
CA CYS A 158 -4.18 5.42 10.15
C CYS A 158 -4.59 5.46 8.69
N ALA A 159 -3.65 5.19 7.81
CA ALA A 159 -3.93 5.03 6.39
C ALA A 159 -3.04 3.95 5.77
N PRO A 160 -3.52 3.23 4.76
CA PRO A 160 -2.74 2.28 4.00
C PRO A 160 -1.48 2.93 3.41
N PHE A 161 -0.36 2.25 3.54
CA PHE A 161 0.94 2.72 3.06
C PHE A 161 1.63 1.73 2.11
N THR A 162 1.08 0.55 1.96
CA THR A 162 1.66 -0.47 1.11
C THR A 162 1.62 -0.05 -0.36
N LYS A 163 2.77 -0.08 -1.02
CA LYS A 163 2.91 0.10 -2.47
C LYS A 163 3.20 -1.25 -3.10
N PHE A 164 2.49 -1.55 -4.17
CA PHE A 164 2.68 -2.80 -4.89
C PHE A 164 3.51 -2.61 -6.15
N THR A 165 4.19 -3.68 -6.56
CA THR A 165 5.05 -3.72 -7.74
C THR A 165 4.45 -4.60 -8.83
N ILE A 166 4.71 -4.20 -10.08
CA ILE A 166 4.44 -5.00 -11.28
C ILE A 166 5.77 -5.42 -11.88
N THR A 167 6.01 -6.72 -11.95
CA THR A 167 7.17 -7.31 -12.61
C THR A 167 6.73 -7.96 -13.91
N TYR A 168 7.50 -7.79 -14.97
CA TYR A 168 7.18 -8.30 -16.28
C TYR A 168 8.04 -9.52 -16.62
N ASN A 169 7.40 -10.55 -17.19
CA ASN A 169 8.06 -11.75 -17.70
C ASN A 169 7.76 -11.91 -19.19
N VAL A 170 8.78 -12.04 -20.00
CA VAL A 170 8.64 -12.17 -21.46
C VAL A 170 8.00 -13.48 -21.92
N ASN A 171 7.82 -14.44 -21.03
CA ASN A 171 7.11 -15.69 -21.27
C ASN A 171 7.55 -16.42 -22.56
N SER A 172 8.81 -16.74 -22.65
CA SER A 172 9.49 -17.34 -23.81
C SER A 172 9.51 -16.44 -25.08
N GLY A 173 9.22 -15.16 -24.93
CA GLY A 173 9.47 -14.16 -25.98
C GLY A 173 10.93 -13.70 -25.97
N GLY A 174 11.39 -13.20 -27.12
CA GLY A 174 12.70 -12.54 -27.24
C GLY A 174 12.68 -11.11 -26.72
N GLY A 175 13.86 -10.49 -26.63
CA GLY A 175 14.00 -9.11 -26.16
C GLY A 175 14.06 -8.97 -24.63
N THR A 176 14.17 -7.73 -24.17
CA THR A 176 14.28 -7.40 -22.75
C THR A 176 12.88 -7.12 -22.18
N ALA A 177 12.60 -7.73 -21.03
CA ALA A 177 11.36 -7.41 -20.29
C ALA A 177 11.30 -5.92 -19.92
N PRO A 178 10.12 -5.33 -19.88
CA PRO A 178 9.95 -3.99 -19.31
C PRO A 178 10.49 -3.92 -17.88
N SER A 179 10.97 -2.75 -17.50
CA SER A 179 11.40 -2.50 -16.12
C SER A 179 10.23 -2.70 -15.15
N THR A 180 10.55 -3.19 -13.94
CA THR A 180 9.59 -3.28 -12.85
C THR A 180 8.99 -1.91 -12.57
N GLN A 181 7.67 -1.84 -12.46
CA GLN A 181 6.93 -0.63 -12.10
C GLN A 181 6.46 -0.74 -10.65
N GLN A 182 6.45 0.38 -9.94
CA GLN A 182 5.92 0.47 -8.59
C GLN A 182 4.83 1.54 -8.52
N GLN A 183 3.82 1.34 -7.69
CA GLN A 183 2.84 2.38 -7.39
C GLN A 183 3.54 3.63 -6.86
N SER A 184 3.09 4.80 -7.29
CA SER A 184 3.57 6.09 -6.75
C SER A 184 3.12 6.34 -5.32
N GLY A 185 2.03 5.71 -4.90
CA GLY A 185 1.45 5.74 -3.56
C GLY A 185 0.52 4.56 -3.34
N PRO A 186 0.04 4.33 -2.10
CA PRO A 186 -0.99 3.33 -1.82
C PRO A 186 -2.24 3.57 -2.67
N ASN A 187 -2.80 2.51 -3.21
CA ASN A 187 -3.97 2.56 -4.11
C ASN A 187 -3.77 3.43 -5.37
N ALA A 188 -2.53 3.82 -5.69
CA ALA A 188 -2.25 4.53 -6.93
C ALA A 188 -2.36 3.58 -8.13
N SER A 189 -2.93 4.08 -9.21
CA SER A 189 -2.98 3.33 -10.46
C SER A 189 -1.62 3.30 -11.15
N ILE A 190 -1.36 2.22 -11.88
CA ILE A 190 -0.19 2.05 -12.75
C ILE A 190 -0.68 1.86 -14.17
N ASN A 191 -0.10 2.58 -15.12
CA ASN A 191 -0.24 2.28 -16.54
C ASN A 191 0.75 1.19 -16.89
N LEU A 192 0.26 0.03 -17.27
CA LEU A 192 1.09 -1.11 -17.64
C LEU A 192 1.97 -0.77 -18.84
N SER A 193 3.15 -1.41 -18.93
CA SER A 193 4.06 -1.18 -20.05
C SER A 193 3.38 -1.49 -21.38
N SER A 194 3.48 -0.51 -22.30
CA SER A 194 3.08 -0.60 -23.70
C SER A 194 4.31 -0.71 -24.65
N THR A 195 5.52 -0.67 -24.10
CA THR A 195 6.75 -0.53 -24.89
C THR A 195 7.45 -1.86 -25.18
N TYR A 196 6.93 -2.98 -24.71
CA TYR A 196 7.53 -4.28 -25.00
C TYR A 196 7.27 -4.68 -26.46
N THR A 197 8.35 -4.82 -27.20
CA THR A 197 8.36 -5.16 -28.65
C THR A 197 9.03 -6.50 -28.91
N GLY A 198 9.11 -7.36 -27.92
CA GLY A 198 9.69 -8.70 -28.08
C GLY A 198 8.95 -9.52 -29.14
N THR A 199 9.63 -10.49 -29.71
CA THR A 199 9.09 -11.38 -30.75
C THR A 199 9.12 -12.82 -30.26
N ARG A 200 8.19 -13.62 -30.79
CA ARG A 200 8.16 -15.06 -30.62
C ARG A 200 7.70 -15.70 -31.92
N THR A 201 8.52 -16.54 -32.52
CA THR A 201 8.25 -17.15 -33.83
C THR A 201 6.89 -17.87 -33.85
N GLY A 202 6.04 -17.52 -34.80
CA GLY A 202 4.69 -18.09 -34.94
C GLY A 202 3.64 -17.52 -34.01
N PHE A 203 3.98 -16.49 -33.23
CA PHE A 203 3.04 -15.87 -32.27
C PHE A 203 3.05 -14.35 -32.38
N THR A 204 1.93 -13.76 -31.98
CA THR A 204 1.75 -12.31 -31.84
C THR A 204 1.56 -11.95 -30.38
N LEU A 205 2.20 -10.87 -29.91
CA LEU A 205 1.99 -10.34 -28.58
C LEU A 205 0.58 -9.71 -28.51
N SER A 206 -0.24 -10.16 -27.57
CA SER A 206 -1.62 -9.68 -27.40
C SER A 206 -1.85 -8.95 -26.06
N GLY A 207 -0.78 -8.68 -25.30
CA GLY A 207 -0.84 -7.99 -24.01
C GLY A 207 -0.17 -8.77 -22.89
N TRP A 208 -0.71 -8.67 -21.70
CA TRP A 208 -0.19 -9.27 -20.46
C TRP A 208 -1.22 -10.20 -19.81
N ASN A 209 -0.74 -11.17 -19.04
CA ASN A 209 -1.60 -12.09 -18.29
C ASN A 209 -0.98 -12.40 -16.92
N THR A 210 -1.81 -12.64 -15.91
CA THR A 210 -1.34 -12.97 -14.56
C THR A 210 -0.79 -14.39 -14.44
N GLN A 211 -0.95 -15.23 -15.46
CA GLN A 211 -0.42 -16.60 -15.51
C GLN A 211 0.36 -16.83 -16.80
N ALA A 212 1.48 -17.56 -16.70
CA ALA A 212 2.32 -17.88 -17.85
C ALA A 212 1.58 -18.66 -18.94
N ASN A 213 0.58 -19.46 -18.56
CA ASN A 213 -0.25 -20.24 -19.48
C ASN A 213 -1.33 -19.40 -20.20
N GLY A 214 -1.45 -18.11 -19.89
CA GLY A 214 -2.44 -17.22 -20.50
C GLY A 214 -3.88 -17.41 -20.05
N LEU A 215 -4.14 -18.25 -19.03
CA LEU A 215 -5.49 -18.56 -18.52
C LEU A 215 -5.89 -17.67 -17.32
N GLY A 216 -4.99 -16.84 -16.82
CA GLY A 216 -5.27 -15.86 -15.77
C GLY A 216 -5.96 -14.60 -16.29
N THR A 217 -5.90 -13.53 -15.51
CA THR A 217 -6.49 -12.23 -15.88
C THR A 217 -5.68 -11.59 -17.01
N ASN A 218 -6.36 -11.15 -18.05
CA ASN A 218 -5.77 -10.47 -19.19
C ASN A 218 -5.75 -8.95 -19.00
N TYR A 219 -4.66 -8.34 -19.42
CA TYR A 219 -4.51 -6.89 -19.50
C TYR A 219 -3.98 -6.50 -20.88
N ALA A 220 -4.54 -5.46 -21.46
CA ALA A 220 -3.98 -4.85 -22.66
C ALA A 220 -2.64 -4.15 -22.32
N ALA A 221 -1.75 -4.04 -23.29
CA ALA A 221 -0.58 -3.16 -23.16
C ALA A 221 -1.04 -1.73 -22.94
N GLY A 222 -0.44 -1.02 -21.97
CA GLY A 222 -0.86 0.33 -21.58
C GLY A 222 -2.12 0.41 -20.72
N ALA A 223 -2.75 -0.70 -20.35
CA ALA A 223 -3.94 -0.67 -19.48
C ALA A 223 -3.60 -0.04 -18.11
N THR A 224 -4.54 0.74 -17.58
CA THR A 224 -4.44 1.30 -16.24
C THR A 224 -5.04 0.32 -15.24
N ILE A 225 -4.26 -0.06 -14.22
CA ILE A 225 -4.71 -0.93 -13.13
C ILE A 225 -4.37 -0.33 -11.77
N THR A 226 -5.12 -0.69 -10.75
CA THR A 226 -4.80 -0.38 -9.34
C THR A 226 -4.48 -1.70 -8.64
N PRO A 227 -3.20 -2.10 -8.56
CA PRO A 227 -2.84 -3.36 -7.93
C PRO A 227 -3.10 -3.34 -6.44
N THR A 228 -3.60 -4.45 -5.91
CA THR A 228 -3.83 -4.70 -4.47
C THR A 228 -2.83 -5.71 -3.88
N ALA A 229 -1.93 -6.20 -4.72
CA ALA A 229 -0.80 -7.09 -4.37
C ALA A 229 0.31 -6.92 -5.40
N ASN A 230 1.51 -7.40 -5.08
CA ASN A 230 2.56 -7.52 -6.07
C ASN A 230 2.11 -8.49 -7.18
N LEU A 231 2.31 -8.08 -8.43
CA LEU A 231 1.91 -8.87 -9.60
C LEU A 231 3.14 -9.22 -10.45
N ILE A 232 3.14 -10.45 -10.96
CA ILE A 232 3.99 -10.83 -12.10
C ILE A 232 3.07 -10.92 -13.31
N LEU A 233 3.38 -10.14 -14.34
CA LEU A 233 2.66 -10.14 -15.59
C LEU A 233 3.48 -10.82 -16.68
N TYR A 234 2.92 -11.84 -17.25
CA TYR A 234 3.52 -12.63 -18.34
C TYR A 234 3.06 -12.11 -19.68
N ALA A 235 3.98 -11.96 -20.63
CA ALA A 235 3.61 -11.66 -22.02
C ALA A 235 2.63 -12.71 -22.53
N LYS A 236 1.48 -12.26 -23.03
CA LYS A 236 0.47 -13.12 -23.61
C LYS A 236 0.70 -13.26 -25.11
N TRP A 237 1.10 -14.44 -25.50
CA TRP A 237 1.35 -14.80 -26.89
C TRP A 237 0.15 -15.53 -27.47
N THR A 238 -0.29 -15.12 -28.65
CA THR A 238 -1.38 -15.76 -29.39
C THR A 238 -0.92 -16.15 -30.78
N SER A 239 -1.39 -17.28 -31.28
CA SER A 239 -1.25 -17.68 -32.68
C SER A 239 -2.63 -17.76 -33.33
N THR A 240 -2.68 -17.47 -34.63
CA THR A 240 -3.90 -17.54 -35.42
C THR A 240 -3.76 -18.62 -36.47
N ILE A 241 -4.69 -19.53 -36.48
CA ILE A 241 -4.83 -20.52 -37.55
C ILE A 241 -5.86 -19.96 -38.52
N THR A 242 -5.42 -19.72 -39.75
CA THR A 242 -6.28 -19.34 -40.89
C THR A 242 -6.58 -20.56 -41.72
N TYR A 243 -7.81 -20.65 -42.16
CA TYR A 243 -8.26 -21.73 -43.05
C TYR A 243 -8.23 -21.24 -44.50
N ASN A 244 -7.84 -22.14 -45.41
CA ASN A 244 -7.83 -21.86 -46.84
C ASN A 244 -8.82 -22.79 -47.53
N GLY A 245 -9.66 -22.23 -48.35
CA GLY A 245 -10.67 -22.99 -49.09
C GLY A 245 -10.12 -23.86 -50.23
N ASN A 246 -8.84 -23.72 -50.55
CA ASN A 246 -8.15 -24.51 -51.57
C ASN A 246 -8.92 -24.65 -52.87
N THR A 247 -9.25 -23.51 -53.46
CA THR A 247 -10.05 -23.44 -54.73
C THR A 247 -11.44 -24.06 -54.64
N ASN A 248 -12.12 -23.93 -53.49
CA ASN A 248 -13.51 -24.34 -53.33
C ASN A 248 -14.41 -23.67 -54.37
N SER A 249 -15.38 -24.41 -54.89
CA SER A 249 -16.37 -23.92 -55.87
C SER A 249 -17.60 -23.30 -55.21
N GLY A 250 -17.75 -23.47 -53.92
CA GLY A 250 -18.85 -22.90 -53.14
C GLY A 250 -18.60 -22.98 -51.62
N GLY A 251 -19.47 -22.31 -50.86
CA GLY A 251 -19.33 -22.21 -49.40
C GLY A 251 -18.35 -21.14 -48.98
N THR A 252 -18.20 -21.00 -47.68
CA THR A 252 -17.29 -20.04 -47.03
C THR A 252 -16.27 -20.72 -46.11
N VAL A 253 -15.04 -20.24 -46.11
CA VAL A 253 -14.03 -20.71 -45.14
C VAL A 253 -14.41 -20.37 -43.73
N PRO A 254 -14.12 -21.24 -42.74
CA PRO A 254 -14.32 -20.92 -41.34
C PRO A 254 -13.53 -19.69 -40.91
N ASP A 255 -14.02 -18.99 -39.87
CA ASP A 255 -13.29 -17.91 -39.24
C ASP A 255 -11.96 -18.42 -38.64
N PRO A 256 -10.93 -17.58 -38.59
CA PRO A 256 -9.65 -17.93 -37.99
C PRO A 256 -9.81 -18.37 -36.53
N THR A 257 -9.05 -19.38 -36.14
CA THR A 257 -8.99 -19.83 -34.74
C THR A 257 -7.76 -19.22 -34.05
N VAL A 258 -8.01 -18.49 -32.95
CA VAL A 258 -6.94 -17.88 -32.11
C VAL A 258 -6.68 -18.77 -30.93
N ALA A 259 -5.40 -19.04 -30.64
CA ALA A 259 -4.95 -19.81 -29.50
C ALA A 259 -3.88 -19.05 -28.70
N VAL A 260 -3.89 -19.23 -27.38
CA VAL A 260 -2.80 -18.77 -26.49
C VAL A 260 -1.65 -19.79 -26.52
N SER A 261 -0.43 -19.32 -26.36
CA SER A 261 0.80 -20.08 -26.59
C SER A 261 0.97 -21.37 -25.79
N SER A 262 0.27 -21.50 -24.68
CA SER A 262 0.34 -22.69 -23.81
C SER A 262 -0.99 -23.48 -23.75
N ALA A 263 -2.04 -22.96 -24.37
CA ALA A 263 -3.31 -23.68 -24.49
C ALA A 263 -3.26 -24.57 -25.72
N ALA A 264 -3.48 -25.88 -25.56
CA ALA A 264 -3.67 -26.77 -26.69
C ALA A 264 -4.91 -26.39 -27.46
N ILE A 265 -4.83 -26.34 -28.78
CA ILE A 265 -6.01 -26.24 -29.61
C ILE A 265 -6.67 -27.60 -29.59
N THR A 266 -7.74 -27.73 -28.83
CA THR A 266 -8.48 -28.98 -28.65
C THR A 266 -9.49 -29.22 -29.79
N LYS A 267 -9.83 -28.17 -30.52
CA LYS A 267 -10.79 -28.27 -31.63
C LYS A 267 -10.47 -27.22 -32.69
N LEU A 268 -10.32 -27.65 -33.93
CA LEU A 268 -10.28 -26.78 -35.10
C LEU A 268 -11.71 -26.41 -35.50
N ALA A 269 -11.86 -25.29 -36.20
CA ALA A 269 -13.17 -24.90 -36.75
C ALA A 269 -13.71 -25.99 -37.69
N ASN A 270 -14.97 -26.27 -37.55
CA ASN A 270 -15.67 -27.19 -38.48
C ASN A 270 -15.90 -26.50 -39.83
N ASN A 271 -16.05 -27.27 -40.89
CA ASN A 271 -16.51 -26.77 -42.19
C ASN A 271 -17.99 -26.37 -42.13
N SER A 272 -18.32 -25.39 -41.27
CA SER A 272 -19.71 -24.88 -41.13
C SER A 272 -20.14 -24.04 -42.31
N GLY A 273 -19.18 -23.56 -43.14
CA GLY A 273 -19.44 -22.81 -44.36
C GLY A 273 -19.76 -23.70 -45.58
N ASN A 274 -19.89 -25.00 -45.38
CA ASN A 274 -20.20 -25.97 -46.44
C ASN A 274 -19.28 -25.85 -47.68
N LEU A 275 -17.98 -25.77 -47.44
CA LEU A 275 -16.99 -25.77 -48.52
C LEU A 275 -17.15 -27.02 -49.37
N VAL A 276 -17.31 -26.81 -50.68
CA VAL A 276 -17.41 -27.87 -51.72
C VAL A 276 -16.35 -27.64 -52.77
N LYS A 277 -15.86 -28.72 -53.36
CA LYS A 277 -14.94 -28.70 -54.47
C LYS A 277 -15.70 -28.74 -55.78
#